data_2b8bdfd94bc16c1bd6085729af9ed6c6
#
_entry.id   2b8bdfd94bc16c1bd6085729af9ed6c6
#
_cell.length_a   1.000
_cell.length_b   1.000
_cell.length_c   1.000
_cell.angle_alpha   90.00
_cell.angle_beta   90.00
_cell.angle_gamma   90.00
#
_symmetry.space_group_name_H-M   'P 1'
#
loop_
_entity.id
_entity.type
_entity.pdbx_description
1 polymer ?
#
loop_
_entity_poly.entity_id
_entity_poly.type
_entity_poly.pdbx_seq_one_letter_code
_entity_poly.pdbx_strand_id
1 'polypeptide(L)'
;MLSLRLFLPDIWTADPARLNRAGVPLEHQGSRTKPEMAIEEIDRLCAAGVRFGCVLADAGYGLSAPFRQALSARGLRWAVGIPRHQKVYSTDVELVFPARKRGPSRMHPVPDQQSVPAHKILETATWRRVSWRRGTKGGLAARFAAMRIRVADGPAQRIGGRTAQHMPGEEAWLIGEHRSTGERKYYLSNLSADSSLRLLAAAIKARWVCEQAHQQLKEELGLDHFEGRSWTGLHRHALMSMMAYAFLQSRRLTAVGRKKKSHRPTTTAQSASNTTGHS
;
A
#
# COMPACT_ATOMS: atom_id res chain seq x y z
N MET A 1 5.31 12.39 8.52
CA MET A 1 3.83 12.26 8.37
C MET A 1 3.35 13.53 7.70
N LEU A 2 2.51 13.42 6.66
CA LEU A 2 2.08 14.58 5.85
C LEU A 2 0.65 15.00 6.17
N SER A 3 -0.14 14.11 6.75
CA SER A 3 -1.54 14.34 7.03
C SER A 3 -2.05 13.43 8.13
N LEU A 4 -3.10 13.88 8.80
CA LEU A 4 -3.87 13.13 9.77
C LEU A 4 -5.35 13.35 9.49
N ARG A 5 -6.13 12.28 9.55
CA ARG A 5 -7.58 12.34 9.46
C ARG A 5 -8.22 11.41 10.47
N LEU A 6 -9.16 11.92 11.26
CA LEU A 6 -9.85 11.11 12.27
C LEU A 6 -11.00 10.34 11.60
N PHE A 7 -10.99 9.01 11.76
CA PHE A 7 -12.12 8.16 11.40
C PHE A 7 -13.16 8.17 12.54
N LEU A 8 -14.39 8.51 12.20
CA LEU A 8 -15.53 8.42 13.10
C LEU A 8 -16.37 7.17 12.77
N PRO A 9 -16.44 6.18 13.68
CA PRO A 9 -17.30 5.01 13.51
C PRO A 9 -18.78 5.39 13.43
N ASP A 10 -19.62 4.52 12.87
CA ASP A 10 -21.07 4.75 12.70
C ASP A 10 -21.79 5.09 14.01
N ILE A 11 -21.36 4.51 15.13
CA ILE A 11 -21.88 4.84 16.47
C ILE A 11 -21.67 6.32 16.86
N TRP A 12 -20.73 7.01 16.23
CA TRP A 12 -20.51 8.44 16.40
C TRP A 12 -21.32 9.25 15.40
N THR A 13 -21.27 8.86 14.13
CA THR A 13 -21.94 9.60 13.03
C THR A 13 -23.48 9.48 13.10
N ALA A 14 -24.00 8.46 13.77
CA ALA A 14 -25.42 8.30 14.05
C ALA A 14 -25.95 9.15 15.24
N ASP A 15 -25.08 9.86 15.98
CA ASP A 15 -25.46 10.69 17.14
C ASP A 15 -25.07 12.16 16.91
N PRO A 16 -25.93 12.98 16.28
CA PRO A 16 -25.65 14.40 16.04
C PRO A 16 -25.38 15.20 17.31
N ALA A 17 -26.05 14.86 18.44
CA ALA A 17 -25.82 15.54 19.69
C ALA A 17 -24.42 15.31 20.25
N ARG A 18 -23.89 14.09 20.08
CA ARG A 18 -22.50 13.73 20.43
C ARG A 18 -21.50 14.45 19.55
N LEU A 19 -21.74 14.51 18.25
CA LEU A 19 -20.88 15.20 17.29
C LEU A 19 -20.79 16.70 17.60
N ASN A 20 -21.93 17.34 17.86
CA ASN A 20 -22.00 18.75 18.21
C ASN A 20 -21.29 19.04 19.54
N ARG A 21 -21.51 18.24 20.59
CA ARG A 21 -20.79 18.38 21.88
C ARG A 21 -19.28 18.23 21.72
N ALA A 22 -18.81 17.37 20.83
CA ALA A 22 -17.38 17.19 20.54
C ALA A 22 -16.82 18.30 19.67
N GLY A 23 -17.64 19.16 19.07
CA GLY A 23 -17.26 20.23 18.17
C GLY A 23 -16.77 19.69 16.81
N VAL A 24 -17.35 18.59 16.33
CA VAL A 24 -17.03 18.04 15.00
C VAL A 24 -17.62 18.97 13.93
N PRO A 25 -16.81 19.49 12.98
CA PRO A 25 -17.32 20.32 11.90
C PRO A 25 -18.33 19.57 11.01
N LEU A 26 -19.31 20.29 10.45
CA LEU A 26 -20.40 19.70 9.65
C LEU A 26 -19.89 18.84 8.49
N GLU A 27 -18.84 19.28 7.80
CA GLU A 27 -18.22 18.58 6.70
C GLU A 27 -17.56 17.24 7.10
N HIS A 28 -17.35 17.00 8.40
CA HIS A 28 -16.77 15.79 8.96
C HIS A 28 -17.77 14.90 9.73
N GLN A 29 -19.05 15.28 9.78
CA GLN A 29 -20.08 14.53 10.51
C GLN A 29 -20.65 13.36 9.72
N GLY A 30 -20.49 13.32 8.39
CA GLY A 30 -20.99 12.24 7.54
C GLY A 30 -20.21 10.92 7.74
N SER A 31 -20.93 9.80 7.64
CA SER A 31 -20.29 8.48 7.63
C SER A 31 -19.39 8.34 6.40
N ARG A 32 -18.16 7.88 6.61
CA ARG A 32 -17.13 7.64 5.58
C ARG A 32 -16.38 6.37 5.92
N THR A 33 -16.14 5.53 4.95
CA THR A 33 -15.24 4.41 5.14
C THR A 33 -13.76 4.87 5.15
N LYS A 34 -12.90 4.11 5.82
CA LYS A 34 -11.46 4.42 5.82
C LYS A 34 -10.85 4.47 4.41
N PRO A 35 -11.19 3.56 3.46
CA PRO A 35 -10.73 3.66 2.08
C PRO A 35 -11.16 4.94 1.35
N GLU A 36 -12.42 5.40 1.51
CA GLU A 36 -12.90 6.67 0.94
C GLU A 36 -12.10 7.85 1.50
N MET A 37 -11.96 7.93 2.81
CA MET A 37 -11.16 8.98 3.47
C MET A 37 -9.72 9.00 2.98
N ALA A 38 -9.12 7.82 2.73
CA ALA A 38 -7.76 7.73 2.21
C ALA A 38 -7.66 8.26 0.76
N ILE A 39 -8.65 8.01 -0.09
CA ILE A 39 -8.69 8.55 -1.45
C ILE A 39 -8.84 10.07 -1.43
N GLU A 40 -9.78 10.60 -0.63
CA GLU A 40 -9.96 12.05 -0.48
C GLU A 40 -8.66 12.73 0.00
N GLU A 41 -7.95 12.10 0.91
CA GLU A 41 -6.70 12.63 1.44
C GLU A 41 -5.54 12.55 0.43
N ILE A 42 -5.48 11.50 -0.37
CA ILE A 42 -4.54 11.36 -1.49
C ILE A 42 -4.79 12.47 -2.51
N ASP A 43 -6.06 12.73 -2.86
CA ASP A 43 -6.43 13.81 -3.78
C ASP A 43 -6.00 15.18 -3.26
N ARG A 44 -6.23 15.44 -1.97
CA ARG A 44 -5.80 16.68 -1.32
C ARG A 44 -4.29 16.86 -1.35
N LEU A 45 -3.52 15.80 -1.08
CA LEU A 45 -2.07 15.84 -1.13
C LEU A 45 -1.55 16.03 -2.56
N CYS A 46 -2.14 15.37 -3.55
CA CYS A 46 -1.79 15.57 -4.96
C CYS A 46 -2.07 17.00 -5.43
N ALA A 47 -3.23 17.56 -5.04
CA ALA A 47 -3.58 18.94 -5.33
C ALA A 47 -2.62 19.96 -4.68
N ALA A 48 -2.07 19.61 -3.51
CA ALA A 48 -1.04 20.39 -2.84
C ALA A 48 0.37 20.19 -3.43
N GLY A 49 0.52 19.47 -4.55
CA GLY A 49 1.78 19.25 -5.25
C GLY A 49 2.70 18.19 -4.62
N VAL A 50 2.21 17.41 -3.66
CA VAL A 50 2.98 16.32 -3.06
C VAL A 50 3.17 15.20 -4.08
N ARG A 51 4.42 14.81 -4.31
CA ARG A 51 4.78 13.71 -5.22
C ARG A 51 5.23 12.49 -4.41
N PHE A 52 4.71 11.32 -4.78
CA PHE A 52 5.11 10.04 -4.20
C PHE A 52 5.14 8.95 -5.28
N GLY A 53 5.99 7.95 -5.07
CA GLY A 53 6.24 6.93 -6.11
C GLY A 53 5.26 5.77 -6.10
N CYS A 54 4.67 5.45 -4.94
CA CYS A 54 3.77 4.31 -4.79
C CYS A 54 2.91 4.46 -3.53
N VAL A 55 1.63 4.14 -3.64
CA VAL A 55 0.71 4.04 -2.49
C VAL A 55 0.80 2.65 -1.89
N LEU A 56 1.07 2.57 -0.61
CA LEU A 56 1.17 1.31 0.13
C LEU A 56 0.07 1.25 1.19
N ALA A 57 -0.68 0.15 1.23
CA ALA A 57 -1.74 -0.04 2.21
C ALA A 57 -1.79 -1.49 2.73
N ASP A 58 -2.43 -1.68 3.86
CA ASP A 58 -2.67 -3.01 4.43
C ASP A 58 -3.90 -3.71 3.79
N ALA A 59 -4.22 -4.90 4.32
CA ALA A 59 -5.35 -5.69 3.82
C ALA A 59 -6.72 -5.05 4.10
N GLY A 60 -6.83 -4.18 5.10
CA GLY A 60 -8.06 -3.45 5.37
C GLY A 60 -8.45 -2.50 4.24
N TYR A 61 -7.46 -1.88 3.61
CA TYR A 61 -7.66 -1.05 2.41
C TYR A 61 -7.62 -1.89 1.13
N GLY A 62 -6.68 -2.83 1.05
CA GLY A 62 -6.45 -3.62 -0.15
C GLY A 62 -7.60 -4.56 -0.52
N LEU A 63 -8.47 -4.92 0.43
CA LEU A 63 -9.69 -5.68 0.16
C LEU A 63 -10.72 -4.87 -0.65
N SER A 64 -10.73 -3.54 -0.49
CA SER A 64 -11.66 -2.65 -1.18
C SER A 64 -11.31 -2.54 -2.67
N ALA A 65 -12.13 -3.13 -3.55
CA ALA A 65 -11.99 -2.97 -5.00
C ALA A 65 -12.11 -1.49 -5.44
N PRO A 66 -13.11 -0.71 -4.95
CA PRO A 66 -13.20 0.71 -5.28
C PRO A 66 -11.93 1.50 -4.92
N PHE A 67 -11.26 1.15 -3.81
CA PHE A 67 -10.00 1.81 -3.43
C PHE A 67 -8.90 1.56 -4.45
N ARG A 68 -8.66 0.30 -4.84
CA ARG A 68 -7.64 -0.05 -5.84
C ARG A 68 -7.93 0.58 -7.20
N GLN A 69 -9.19 0.49 -7.64
CA GLN A 69 -9.66 1.08 -8.91
C GLN A 69 -9.51 2.60 -8.92
N ALA A 70 -9.84 3.27 -7.80
CA ALA A 70 -9.67 4.70 -7.66
C ALA A 70 -8.20 5.14 -7.75
N LEU A 71 -7.27 4.34 -7.20
CA LEU A 71 -5.83 4.59 -7.35
C LEU A 71 -5.36 4.41 -8.80
N SER A 72 -5.80 3.33 -9.46
CA SER A 72 -5.50 3.07 -10.88
C SER A 72 -6.04 4.18 -11.79
N ALA A 73 -7.28 4.62 -11.58
CA ALA A 73 -7.90 5.70 -12.36
C ALA A 73 -7.14 7.04 -12.26
N ARG A 74 -6.40 7.25 -11.17
CA ARG A 74 -5.52 8.43 -10.97
C ARG A 74 -4.11 8.23 -11.53
N GLY A 75 -3.84 7.11 -12.20
CA GLY A 75 -2.50 6.76 -12.69
C GLY A 75 -1.49 6.50 -11.57
N LEU A 76 -1.95 6.27 -10.33
CA LEU A 76 -1.07 6.05 -9.21
C LEU A 76 -0.60 4.58 -9.16
N ARG A 77 0.69 4.39 -8.91
CA ARG A 77 1.22 3.08 -8.59
C ARG A 77 0.84 2.70 -7.17
N TRP A 78 0.47 1.45 -6.95
CA TRP A 78 0.10 0.97 -5.64
C TRP A 78 0.55 -0.47 -5.38
N ALA A 79 0.75 -0.82 -4.11
CA ALA A 79 0.94 -2.17 -3.64
C ALA A 79 0.21 -2.33 -2.28
N VAL A 80 -0.74 -3.25 -2.21
CA VAL A 80 -1.65 -3.39 -1.08
C VAL A 80 -1.70 -4.83 -0.57
N GLY A 81 -1.83 -5.00 0.74
CA GLY A 81 -2.12 -6.30 1.33
C GLY A 81 -3.51 -6.79 0.94
N ILE A 82 -3.68 -8.11 0.86
CA ILE A 82 -4.98 -8.75 0.64
C ILE A 82 -5.14 -9.98 1.51
N PRO A 83 -6.38 -10.42 1.82
CA PRO A 83 -6.60 -11.69 2.46
C PRO A 83 -6.32 -12.86 1.51
N ARG A 84 -5.92 -14.00 2.06
CA ARG A 84 -5.56 -15.21 1.29
C ARG A 84 -6.66 -15.73 0.37
N HIS A 85 -7.91 -15.43 0.68
CA HIS A 85 -9.09 -15.88 -0.06
C HIS A 85 -9.56 -14.90 -1.14
N GLN A 86 -8.87 -13.75 -1.34
CA GLN A 86 -9.16 -12.84 -2.45
C GLN A 86 -9.20 -13.63 -3.76
N LYS A 87 -10.30 -13.47 -4.50
CA LYS A 87 -10.48 -14.16 -5.77
C LYS A 87 -9.73 -13.47 -6.89
N VAL A 88 -9.12 -14.29 -7.75
CA VAL A 88 -8.36 -13.85 -8.92
C VAL A 88 -8.60 -14.82 -10.08
N TYR A 89 -8.34 -14.35 -11.29
CA TYR A 89 -8.32 -15.16 -12.51
C TYR A 89 -6.89 -15.25 -13.04
N SER A 90 -6.60 -16.27 -13.83
CA SER A 90 -5.41 -16.30 -14.68
C SER A 90 -5.47 -15.16 -15.72
N THR A 91 -4.32 -14.75 -16.25
CA THR A 91 -4.25 -13.71 -17.30
C THR A 91 -4.86 -14.14 -18.63
N ASP A 92 -4.90 -15.45 -18.87
CA ASP A 92 -5.45 -16.09 -20.07
C ASP A 92 -6.98 -16.28 -20.03
N VAL A 93 -7.66 -15.80 -18.97
CA VAL A 93 -9.11 -15.85 -18.89
C VAL A 93 -9.75 -15.04 -20.02
N GLU A 94 -10.65 -15.68 -20.75
CA GLU A 94 -11.41 -15.07 -21.83
C GLU A 94 -12.89 -14.89 -21.45
N LEU A 95 -13.50 -13.86 -22.02
CA LEU A 95 -14.95 -13.62 -21.89
C LEU A 95 -15.68 -14.25 -23.07
N VAL A 96 -16.42 -15.32 -22.80
CA VAL A 96 -17.11 -16.09 -23.83
C VAL A 96 -18.63 -16.05 -23.66
N PHE A 97 -19.37 -16.07 -24.75
CA PHE A 97 -20.82 -16.31 -24.70
C PHE A 97 -21.07 -17.82 -24.59
N PRO A 98 -21.65 -18.30 -23.47
CA PRO A 98 -21.90 -19.72 -23.30
C PRO A 98 -22.86 -20.24 -24.36
N ALA A 99 -22.56 -21.42 -24.90
CA ALA A 99 -23.42 -22.09 -25.86
C ALA A 99 -24.84 -22.29 -25.29
N ARG A 100 -25.84 -22.05 -26.12
CA ARG A 100 -27.26 -22.20 -25.76
C ARG A 100 -27.60 -23.67 -25.48
N LYS A 101 -27.95 -23.98 -24.23
CA LYS A 101 -28.45 -25.32 -23.89
C LYS A 101 -30.00 -25.38 -23.91
N ARG A 102 -30.71 -24.39 -23.37
CA ARG A 102 -32.17 -24.17 -23.37
C ARG A 102 -32.47 -22.72 -22.95
N GLY A 103 -33.60 -22.14 -23.42
CA GLY A 103 -34.06 -20.81 -23.03
C GLY A 103 -33.41 -19.64 -23.82
N PRO A 104 -33.64 -18.36 -23.45
CA PRO A 104 -33.09 -17.21 -24.14
C PRO A 104 -31.57 -17.17 -24.05
N SER A 105 -30.90 -16.66 -25.08
CA SER A 105 -29.43 -16.45 -25.09
C SER A 105 -29.01 -15.50 -23.97
N ARG A 106 -27.85 -15.73 -23.35
CA ARG A 106 -27.32 -14.80 -22.40
C ARG A 106 -26.88 -13.51 -23.10
N MET A 107 -27.27 -12.38 -22.55
CA MET A 107 -26.94 -11.07 -23.10
C MET A 107 -25.52 -10.63 -22.78
N HIS A 108 -24.87 -11.28 -21.83
CA HIS A 108 -23.53 -10.88 -21.35
C HIS A 108 -22.57 -12.07 -21.40
N PRO A 109 -21.32 -11.83 -21.83
CA PRO A 109 -20.29 -12.85 -21.79
C PRO A 109 -19.93 -13.20 -20.35
N VAL A 110 -19.40 -14.41 -20.16
CA VAL A 110 -18.94 -14.93 -18.87
C VAL A 110 -17.48 -15.40 -18.99
N PRO A 111 -16.70 -15.40 -17.91
CA PRO A 111 -15.37 -15.98 -17.94
C PRO A 111 -15.43 -17.48 -18.29
N ASP A 112 -14.56 -17.93 -19.15
CA ASP A 112 -14.38 -19.35 -19.51
C ASP A 112 -13.77 -20.18 -18.37
N GLN A 113 -13.12 -19.52 -17.42
CA GLN A 113 -12.49 -20.09 -16.24
C GLN A 113 -13.15 -19.57 -14.95
N GLN A 114 -13.04 -20.36 -13.88
CA GLN A 114 -13.51 -19.95 -12.56
C GLN A 114 -12.43 -19.15 -11.83
N SER A 115 -12.84 -18.10 -11.10
CA SER A 115 -11.96 -17.40 -10.19
C SER A 115 -11.49 -18.31 -9.04
N VAL A 116 -10.22 -18.26 -8.71
CA VAL A 116 -9.61 -19.04 -7.63
C VAL A 116 -9.08 -18.14 -6.51
N PRO A 117 -8.99 -18.62 -5.26
CA PRO A 117 -8.36 -17.86 -4.18
C PRO A 117 -6.89 -17.61 -4.46
N ALA A 118 -6.37 -16.43 -4.07
CA ALA A 118 -4.98 -16.02 -4.24
C ALA A 118 -3.96 -17.04 -3.69
N HIS A 119 -4.26 -17.68 -2.54
CA HIS A 119 -3.38 -18.68 -2.00
C HIS A 119 -3.26 -19.93 -2.89
N LYS A 120 -4.35 -20.34 -3.55
CA LYS A 120 -4.34 -21.53 -4.42
C LYS A 120 -3.54 -21.29 -5.70
N ILE A 121 -3.71 -20.16 -6.35
CA ILE A 121 -2.98 -19.88 -7.60
C ILE A 121 -1.47 -19.75 -7.33
N LEU A 122 -1.06 -19.28 -6.15
CA LEU A 122 0.35 -19.21 -5.76
C LEU A 122 0.96 -20.56 -5.32
N GLU A 123 0.20 -21.64 -5.20
CA GLU A 123 0.74 -22.98 -4.97
C GLU A 123 1.58 -23.46 -6.15
N THR A 124 1.25 -23.04 -7.37
CA THR A 124 1.99 -23.37 -8.60
C THR A 124 3.18 -22.45 -8.86
N ALA A 125 3.34 -21.37 -8.10
CA ALA A 125 4.36 -20.36 -8.34
C ALA A 125 5.74 -20.78 -7.81
N THR A 126 6.79 -20.28 -8.45
CA THR A 126 8.17 -20.49 -8.01
C THR A 126 8.54 -19.54 -6.89
N TRP A 127 8.82 -20.07 -5.71
CA TRP A 127 9.22 -19.31 -4.52
C TRP A 127 10.73 -19.15 -4.46
N ARG A 128 11.19 -17.88 -4.46
CA ARG A 128 12.62 -17.53 -4.40
C ARG A 128 12.93 -16.73 -3.15
N ARG A 129 14.12 -16.95 -2.57
CA ARG A 129 14.62 -16.11 -1.46
C ARG A 129 15.05 -14.76 -2.02
N VAL A 130 14.47 -13.67 -1.47
CA VAL A 130 14.78 -12.30 -1.85
C VAL A 130 15.18 -11.52 -0.61
N SER A 131 16.32 -10.81 -0.70
CA SER A 131 16.72 -9.80 0.28
C SER A 131 16.34 -8.42 -0.26
N TRP A 132 15.54 -7.68 0.49
CA TRP A 132 15.04 -6.35 0.07
C TRP A 132 15.75 -5.19 0.76
N ARG A 133 16.37 -5.41 1.91
CA ARG A 133 17.06 -4.37 2.68
C ARG A 133 18.14 -4.96 3.56
N ARG A 134 19.19 -4.19 3.80
CA ARG A 134 20.19 -4.50 4.82
C ARG A 134 19.74 -3.90 6.16
N GLY A 135 19.56 -4.72 7.17
CA GLY A 135 19.27 -4.30 8.55
C GLY A 135 20.55 -4.22 9.38
N THR A 136 20.46 -3.80 10.63
CA THR A 136 21.58 -3.74 11.59
C THR A 136 22.18 -5.12 11.90
N LYS A 137 21.36 -6.17 11.89
CA LYS A 137 21.75 -7.56 12.15
C LYS A 137 21.94 -8.41 10.88
N GLY A 138 22.08 -7.80 9.70
CA GLY A 138 22.23 -8.51 8.41
C GLY A 138 21.13 -8.20 7.40
N GLY A 139 21.05 -9.00 6.33
CA GLY A 139 20.05 -8.83 5.26
C GLY A 139 18.66 -9.27 5.70
N LEU A 140 17.67 -8.41 5.55
CA LEU A 140 16.26 -8.79 5.72
C LEU A 140 15.80 -9.53 4.48
N ALA A 141 15.45 -10.80 4.64
CA ALA A 141 15.08 -11.69 3.55
C ALA A 141 13.89 -12.58 3.94
N ALA A 142 13.10 -12.96 2.93
CA ALA A 142 12.05 -13.97 3.02
C ALA A 142 11.94 -14.68 1.67
N ARG A 143 11.07 -15.69 1.57
CA ARG A 143 10.73 -16.29 0.28
C ARG A 143 9.54 -15.54 -0.31
N PHE A 144 9.66 -15.20 -1.60
CA PHE A 144 8.61 -14.53 -2.36
C PHE A 144 8.31 -15.31 -3.63
N ALA A 145 7.04 -15.24 -4.03
CA ALA A 145 6.58 -15.62 -5.35
C ALA A 145 5.74 -14.49 -5.92
N ALA A 146 5.77 -14.30 -7.22
CA ALA A 146 4.93 -13.33 -7.90
C ALA A 146 4.49 -13.87 -9.26
N MET A 147 3.27 -13.55 -9.64
CA MET A 147 2.70 -13.88 -10.95
C MET A 147 1.73 -12.81 -11.39
N ARG A 148 1.54 -12.67 -12.70
CA ARG A 148 0.51 -11.81 -13.27
C ARG A 148 -0.83 -12.52 -13.18
N ILE A 149 -1.86 -11.77 -12.83
CA ILE A 149 -3.25 -12.25 -12.70
C ILE A 149 -4.22 -11.14 -13.12
N ARG A 150 -5.47 -11.48 -13.29
CA ARG A 150 -6.56 -10.51 -13.32
C ARG A 150 -7.34 -10.59 -12.01
N VAL A 151 -7.58 -9.44 -11.39
CA VAL A 151 -8.31 -9.42 -10.11
C VAL A 151 -9.78 -9.71 -10.35
N ALA A 152 -10.43 -10.54 -9.52
CA ALA A 152 -11.86 -10.77 -9.59
C ALA A 152 -12.61 -9.62 -8.89
N ASP A 153 -12.59 -8.43 -9.48
CA ASP A 153 -13.18 -7.20 -8.95
C ASP A 153 -13.88 -6.34 -10.03
N GLY A 154 -14.08 -6.89 -11.23
CA GLY A 154 -14.96 -6.32 -12.23
C GLY A 154 -16.44 -6.36 -11.83
N PRO A 155 -17.37 -5.91 -12.68
CA PRO A 155 -18.78 -5.92 -12.39
C PRO A 155 -19.29 -7.27 -11.90
N ALA A 156 -20.14 -7.28 -10.88
CA ALA A 156 -20.72 -8.52 -10.38
C ALA A 156 -21.82 -9.03 -11.34
N GLN A 157 -21.72 -10.31 -11.73
CA GLN A 157 -22.68 -10.96 -12.60
C GLN A 157 -23.09 -12.35 -12.07
N ARG A 158 -24.30 -12.79 -12.36
CA ARG A 158 -24.74 -14.15 -12.05
C ARG A 158 -24.22 -15.12 -13.11
N ILE A 159 -23.20 -15.90 -12.74
CA ILE A 159 -22.54 -16.86 -13.63
C ILE A 159 -22.90 -18.28 -13.17
N GLY A 160 -23.89 -18.89 -13.82
CA GLY A 160 -24.21 -20.31 -13.61
C GLY A 160 -24.76 -20.73 -12.26
N GLY A 161 -25.10 -19.79 -11.35
CA GLY A 161 -25.58 -20.08 -10.01
C GLY A 161 -26.47 -19.00 -9.41
N ARG A 162 -26.86 -19.16 -8.13
CA ARG A 162 -27.68 -18.19 -7.39
C ARG A 162 -26.88 -16.96 -6.92
N THR A 163 -25.56 -17.10 -6.75
CA THR A 163 -24.69 -16.04 -6.26
C THR A 163 -24.02 -15.29 -7.40
N ALA A 164 -23.94 -13.96 -7.30
CA ALA A 164 -23.18 -13.15 -8.23
C ALA A 164 -21.67 -13.39 -8.02
N GLN A 165 -20.93 -13.41 -9.12
CA GLN A 165 -19.47 -13.47 -9.13
C GLN A 165 -18.93 -12.22 -9.80
N HIS A 166 -17.76 -11.75 -9.33
CA HIS A 166 -17.09 -10.65 -9.98
C HIS A 166 -16.40 -11.11 -11.26
N MET A 167 -16.55 -10.31 -12.30
CA MET A 167 -15.86 -10.49 -13.58
C MET A 167 -14.37 -10.22 -13.43
N PRO A 168 -13.53 -10.69 -14.38
CA PRO A 168 -12.13 -10.30 -14.44
C PRO A 168 -11.98 -8.79 -14.55
N GLY A 169 -11.25 -8.19 -13.61
CA GLY A 169 -10.86 -6.79 -13.62
C GLY A 169 -9.51 -6.56 -14.33
N GLU A 170 -8.79 -5.53 -13.90
CA GLU A 170 -7.48 -5.19 -14.46
C GLU A 170 -6.42 -6.23 -14.10
N GLU A 171 -5.38 -6.29 -14.93
CA GLU A 171 -4.19 -7.08 -14.63
C GLU A 171 -3.38 -6.45 -13.52
N ALA A 172 -2.91 -7.31 -12.62
CA ALA A 172 -2.06 -6.92 -11.51
C ALA A 172 -1.02 -8.00 -11.19
N TRP A 173 -0.02 -7.65 -10.41
CA TRP A 173 0.82 -8.61 -9.74
C TRP A 173 0.10 -9.18 -8.52
N LEU A 174 0.04 -10.49 -8.42
CA LEU A 174 -0.21 -11.21 -7.17
C LEU A 174 1.14 -11.62 -6.59
N ILE A 175 1.41 -11.20 -5.35
CA ILE A 175 2.69 -11.44 -4.67
C ILE A 175 2.41 -12.21 -3.39
N GLY A 176 3.13 -13.31 -3.19
CA GLY A 176 3.17 -14.06 -1.93
C GLY A 176 4.47 -13.79 -1.17
N GLU A 177 4.38 -13.63 0.13
CA GLU A 177 5.51 -13.61 1.07
C GLU A 177 5.40 -14.83 1.99
N HIS A 178 6.47 -15.60 2.12
CA HIS A 178 6.59 -16.69 3.09
C HIS A 178 7.75 -16.39 4.02
N ARG A 179 7.42 -16.10 5.26
CA ARG A 179 8.36 -15.73 6.33
C ARG A 179 9.00 -16.96 6.97
N SER A 180 10.12 -16.77 7.65
CA SER A 180 10.79 -17.81 8.42
C SER A 180 9.93 -18.37 9.57
N THR A 181 8.95 -17.61 10.04
CA THR A 181 7.95 -18.02 11.06
C THR A 181 6.87 -18.96 10.50
N GLY A 182 6.87 -19.28 9.20
CA GLY A 182 5.80 -20.03 8.54
C GLY A 182 4.61 -19.16 8.08
N GLU A 183 4.54 -17.89 8.51
CA GLU A 183 3.47 -16.97 8.12
C GLU A 183 3.52 -16.70 6.61
N ARG A 184 2.34 -16.76 5.95
CA ARG A 184 2.16 -16.37 4.55
C ARG A 184 1.32 -15.11 4.46
N LYS A 185 1.79 -14.12 3.69
CA LYS A 185 1.07 -12.89 3.37
C LYS A 185 0.89 -12.75 1.87
N TYR A 186 -0.17 -12.07 1.47
CA TYR A 186 -0.56 -11.90 0.07
C TYR A 186 -0.77 -10.43 -0.24
N TYR A 187 -0.39 -10.03 -1.44
CA TYR A 187 -0.44 -8.63 -1.88
C TYR A 187 -0.85 -8.56 -3.34
N LEU A 188 -1.49 -7.45 -3.71
CA LEU A 188 -1.71 -7.04 -5.10
C LEU A 188 -0.91 -5.78 -5.40
N SER A 189 -0.51 -5.61 -6.66
CA SER A 189 0.18 -4.39 -7.11
C SER A 189 -0.02 -4.16 -8.61
N ASN A 190 -0.20 -2.89 -8.98
CA ASN A 190 -0.24 -2.43 -10.38
C ASN A 190 1.13 -1.94 -10.90
N LEU A 191 2.21 -2.28 -10.24
CA LEU A 191 3.55 -1.98 -10.74
C LEU A 191 3.74 -2.60 -12.14
N SER A 192 4.63 -1.99 -12.94
CA SER A 192 4.89 -2.38 -14.33
C SER A 192 5.12 -3.89 -14.48
N ALA A 193 4.68 -4.46 -15.61
CA ALA A 193 4.75 -5.91 -15.87
C ALA A 193 6.19 -6.46 -15.93
N ASP A 194 7.18 -5.60 -16.21
CA ASP A 194 8.61 -5.91 -16.21
C ASP A 194 9.26 -5.81 -14.82
N SER A 195 8.48 -5.51 -13.77
CA SER A 195 9.00 -5.37 -12.42
C SER A 195 9.65 -6.66 -11.91
N SER A 196 10.91 -6.57 -11.49
CA SER A 196 11.60 -7.71 -10.89
C SER A 196 10.98 -8.12 -9.55
N LEU A 197 11.09 -9.40 -9.19
CA LEU A 197 10.63 -9.90 -7.89
C LEU A 197 11.24 -9.14 -6.70
N ARG A 198 12.49 -8.67 -6.85
CA ARG A 198 13.16 -7.85 -5.84
C ARG A 198 12.50 -6.47 -5.68
N LEU A 199 12.10 -5.83 -6.79
CA LEU A 199 11.39 -4.55 -6.76
C LEU A 199 10.03 -4.70 -6.11
N LEU A 200 9.27 -5.73 -6.49
CA LEU A 200 7.97 -6.05 -5.88
C LEU A 200 8.10 -6.30 -4.37
N ALA A 201 9.06 -7.12 -3.95
CA ALA A 201 9.33 -7.37 -2.55
C ALA A 201 9.73 -6.08 -1.80
N ALA A 202 10.59 -5.26 -2.39
CA ALA A 202 10.99 -3.98 -1.79
C ALA A 202 9.80 -3.03 -1.62
N ALA A 203 8.92 -2.93 -2.61
CA ALA A 203 7.74 -2.08 -2.57
C ALA A 203 6.81 -2.48 -1.42
N ILE A 204 6.37 -3.75 -1.35
CA ILE A 204 5.46 -4.20 -0.28
C ILE A 204 6.10 -4.11 1.12
N LYS A 205 7.42 -4.26 1.23
CA LYS A 205 8.14 -4.16 2.51
C LYS A 205 8.42 -2.72 2.92
N ALA A 206 8.34 -1.74 2.01
CA ALA A 206 8.52 -0.33 2.33
C ALA A 206 7.44 0.20 3.29
N ARG A 207 6.26 -0.43 3.36
CA ARG A 207 5.19 -0.10 4.32
C ARG A 207 5.65 -0.16 5.79
N TRP A 208 6.66 -0.96 6.10
CA TRP A 208 7.25 -1.02 7.45
C TRP A 208 7.68 0.35 7.99
N VAL A 209 8.12 1.26 7.12
CA VAL A 209 8.51 2.63 7.53
C VAL A 209 7.33 3.37 8.16
N CYS A 210 6.12 3.18 7.62
CA CYS A 210 4.91 3.76 8.18
C CYS A 210 4.57 3.16 9.55
N GLU A 211 4.68 1.83 9.69
CA GLU A 211 4.46 1.14 10.98
C GLU A 211 5.42 1.64 12.05
N GLN A 212 6.70 1.78 11.72
CA GLN A 212 7.71 2.32 12.63
C GLN A 212 7.41 3.78 13.02
N ALA A 213 6.99 4.61 12.05
CA ALA A 213 6.61 5.99 12.33
C ALA A 213 5.41 6.07 13.29
N HIS A 214 4.39 5.24 13.08
CA HIS A 214 3.23 5.14 13.96
C HIS A 214 3.61 4.66 15.36
N GLN A 215 4.47 3.66 15.46
CA GLN A 215 4.96 3.17 16.75
C GLN A 215 5.69 4.28 17.52
N GLN A 216 6.61 4.99 16.88
CA GLN A 216 7.32 6.10 17.53
C GLN A 216 6.40 7.24 17.95
N LEU A 217 5.40 7.59 17.12
CA LEU A 217 4.42 8.61 17.45
C LEU A 217 3.60 8.25 18.69
N LYS A 218 3.23 6.98 18.85
CA LYS A 218 2.46 6.50 20.00
C LYS A 218 3.34 6.33 21.23
N GLU A 219 4.37 5.51 21.14
CA GLU A 219 5.17 5.09 22.31
C GLU A 219 6.12 6.17 22.80
N GLU A 220 6.75 6.96 21.89
CA GLU A 220 7.74 7.97 22.26
C GLU A 220 7.13 9.39 22.40
N LEU A 221 6.06 9.70 21.64
CA LEU A 221 5.50 11.05 21.54
C LEU A 221 4.04 11.14 21.97
N GLY A 222 3.47 10.07 22.50
CA GLY A 222 2.17 10.05 23.16
C GLY A 222 0.99 10.36 22.25
N LEU A 223 1.04 10.05 20.94
CA LEU A 223 -0.06 10.34 20.01
C LEU A 223 -1.39 9.74 20.46
N ASP A 224 -1.37 8.62 21.16
CA ASP A 224 -2.56 7.90 21.68
C ASP A 224 -2.89 8.23 23.16
N HIS A 225 -2.19 9.18 23.79
CA HIS A 225 -2.44 9.60 25.17
C HIS A 225 -3.54 10.66 25.29
N PHE A 226 -4.20 11.06 24.21
CA PHE A 226 -5.29 12.01 24.28
C PHE A 226 -6.59 11.33 24.76
N GLU A 227 -7.00 11.65 25.99
CA GLU A 227 -8.21 11.11 26.60
C GLU A 227 -9.45 12.02 26.45
N GLY A 228 -9.26 13.20 25.89
CA GLY A 228 -10.35 14.17 25.67
C GLY A 228 -11.31 13.75 24.57
N ARG A 229 -12.51 14.38 24.56
CA ARG A 229 -13.56 14.16 23.56
C ARG A 229 -13.79 15.37 22.66
N SER A 230 -12.85 16.30 22.59
CA SER A 230 -12.93 17.50 21.77
C SER A 230 -12.24 17.28 20.44
N TRP A 231 -12.93 17.55 19.34
CA TRP A 231 -12.38 17.53 17.98
C TRP A 231 -11.13 18.41 17.87
N THR A 232 -11.23 19.66 18.27
CA THR A 232 -10.11 20.60 18.23
C THR A 232 -8.96 20.15 19.13
N GLY A 233 -9.27 19.65 20.33
CA GLY A 233 -8.26 19.13 21.27
C GLY A 233 -7.47 17.97 20.69
N LEU A 234 -8.13 16.98 20.07
CA LEU A 234 -7.49 15.86 19.42
C LEU A 234 -6.55 16.32 18.28
N HIS A 235 -7.05 17.22 17.42
CA HIS A 235 -6.25 17.70 16.28
C HIS A 235 -5.03 18.51 16.72
N ARG A 236 -5.16 19.34 17.77
CA ARG A 236 -4.02 20.07 18.35
C ARG A 236 -2.99 19.10 18.94
N HIS A 237 -3.45 18.14 19.74
CA HIS A 237 -2.57 17.10 20.32
C HIS A 237 -1.83 16.32 19.24
N ALA A 238 -2.56 15.83 18.24
CA ALA A 238 -1.97 15.08 17.12
C ALA A 238 -0.96 15.94 16.32
N LEU A 239 -1.29 17.21 16.06
CA LEU A 239 -0.39 18.14 15.37
C LEU A 239 0.92 18.33 16.15
N MET A 240 0.85 18.53 17.46
CA MET A 240 2.05 18.68 18.32
C MET A 240 2.93 17.44 18.27
N SER A 241 2.34 16.23 18.40
CA SER A 241 3.07 14.96 18.27
C SER A 241 3.72 14.81 16.89
N MET A 242 3.01 15.17 15.81
CA MET A 242 3.53 15.13 14.44
C MET A 242 4.68 16.13 14.22
N MET A 243 4.59 17.33 14.77
CA MET A 243 5.64 18.35 14.69
C MET A 243 6.90 17.90 15.45
N ALA A 244 6.74 17.35 16.64
CA ALA A 244 7.84 16.79 17.42
C ALA A 244 8.53 15.65 16.65
N TYR A 245 7.74 14.74 16.05
CA TYR A 245 8.27 13.68 15.20
C TYR A 245 9.05 14.22 13.99
N ALA A 246 8.50 15.20 13.27
CA ALA A 246 9.15 15.80 12.11
C ALA A 246 10.49 16.46 12.50
N PHE A 247 10.52 17.17 13.61
CA PHE A 247 11.76 17.76 14.17
C PHE A 247 12.82 16.69 14.46
N LEU A 248 12.46 15.63 15.19
CA LEU A 248 13.38 14.54 15.51
C LEU A 248 13.90 13.84 14.24
N GLN A 249 13.06 13.58 13.24
CA GLN A 249 13.50 13.00 11.98
C GLN A 249 14.44 13.94 11.21
N SER A 250 14.17 15.24 11.19
CA SER A 250 15.04 16.25 10.57
C SER A 250 16.45 16.22 11.22
N ARG A 251 16.51 16.19 12.55
CA ARG A 251 17.79 16.10 13.30
C ARG A 251 18.55 14.81 12.99
N ARG A 252 17.87 13.67 12.94
CA ARG A 252 18.44 12.36 12.58
C ARG A 252 19.03 12.38 11.16
N LEU A 253 18.31 12.92 10.19
CA LEU A 253 18.77 13.03 8.80
C LEU A 253 19.99 13.92 8.67
N THR A 254 20.03 15.06 9.37
CA THR A 254 21.19 15.97 9.41
C THR A 254 22.43 15.29 9.99
N ALA A 255 22.26 14.52 11.07
CA ALA A 255 23.37 13.79 11.71
C ALA A 255 23.94 12.70 10.77
N VAL A 256 23.09 11.97 10.04
CA VAL A 256 23.52 10.98 9.04
C VAL A 256 24.25 11.64 7.87
N GLY A 257 23.76 12.78 7.39
CA GLY A 257 24.41 13.57 6.32
C GLY A 257 25.81 14.04 6.70
N ARG A 258 26.01 14.48 7.95
CA ARG A 258 27.33 14.88 8.49
C ARG A 258 28.30 13.69 8.54
N LYS A 259 27.87 12.50 9.02
CA LYS A 259 28.71 11.29 9.05
C LYS A 259 29.14 10.84 7.66
N LYS A 260 28.28 10.95 6.65
CA LYS A 260 28.64 10.61 5.26
C LYS A 260 29.67 11.57 4.66
N LYS A 261 29.63 12.86 4.99
CA LYS A 261 30.63 13.85 4.53
C LYS A 261 31.99 13.63 5.17
N SER A 262 32.06 13.22 6.43
CA SER A 262 33.33 12.97 7.15
C SER A 262 34.04 11.67 6.70
N HIS A 263 33.32 10.75 6.01
CA HIS A 263 33.87 9.47 5.51
C HIS A 263 34.21 9.49 4.01
N ARG A 264 34.18 10.64 3.35
CA ARG A 264 34.63 10.76 1.97
C ARG A 264 36.17 10.88 1.99
N PRO A 265 36.95 9.89 1.46
CA PRO A 265 38.39 9.98 1.41
C PRO A 265 38.77 11.19 0.59
N THR A 266 39.63 12.04 1.15
CA THR A 266 40.27 13.16 0.43
C THR A 266 41.18 12.54 -0.63
N THR A 267 40.79 12.60 -1.88
CA THR A 267 41.66 12.23 -3.01
C THR A 267 42.78 13.29 -3.03
N THR A 268 43.92 12.94 -2.47
CA THR A 268 45.14 13.72 -2.62
C THR A 268 45.57 13.67 -4.07
N ALA A 269 45.41 14.77 -4.79
CA ALA A 269 46.01 14.94 -6.11
C ALA A 269 47.53 14.87 -5.99
N GLN A 270 48.15 13.77 -6.39
CA GLN A 270 49.59 13.72 -6.61
C GLN A 270 49.89 14.56 -7.86
N SER A 271 50.48 15.71 -7.64
CA SER A 271 51.12 16.52 -8.67
C SER A 271 52.32 15.74 -9.20
N ALA A 272 52.24 15.26 -10.44
CA ALA A 272 53.41 14.76 -11.18
C ALA A 272 54.29 15.97 -11.53
N SER A 273 55.41 16.09 -10.83
CA SER A 273 56.52 16.98 -11.22
C SER A 273 57.25 16.37 -12.43
N ASN A 274 57.07 16.94 -13.61
CA ASN A 274 57.94 16.70 -14.78
C ASN A 274 59.31 17.31 -14.48
N THR A 275 60.30 16.46 -14.34
CA THR A 275 61.72 16.87 -14.38
C THR A 275 62.23 16.58 -15.81
N THR A 276 62.35 17.66 -16.61
CA THR A 276 63.15 17.68 -17.82
C THR A 276 64.61 17.65 -17.44
N GLY A 277 65.34 16.62 -17.83
CA GLY A 277 66.82 16.53 -17.79
C GLY A 277 67.36 16.53 -19.19
N HIS A 278 68.09 17.62 -19.54
CA HIS A 278 68.99 17.68 -20.69
C HIS A 278 70.22 16.80 -20.46
N SER A 279 70.62 16.02 -21.44
CA SER A 279 71.95 15.93 -22.07
C SER A 279 71.88 14.91 -23.19
#